data_8ee8c92450255d628307b627db15c77a
#
_entry.id   8ee8c92450255d628307b627db15c77a
#
_cell.length_a   1.000
_cell.length_b   1.000
_cell.length_c   1.000
_cell.angle_alpha   90.00
_cell.angle_beta   90.00
_cell.angle_gamma   90.00
#
_symmetry.space_group_name_H-M   'P 1'
#
loop_
_entity.id
_entity.type
_entity.pdbx_description
1 polymer ?
#
loop_
_entity_poly.entity_id
_entity_poly.type
_entity_poly.pdbx_seq_one_letter_code
_entity_poly.pdbx_strand_id
1 'polypeptide(L)'
;MAGDKLPMAKVKMPAEVCSYVDEERMTLHLEISVPGVKKEDVKIKMLDDSFNLSAPREDFDYTATMAFCCPVRAKDAKAEYRDGLLKIEVPFKDAMEGAVDVAIA
;
A
#
# COMPACT_ATOMS: atom_id res chain seq x y z
N MET A 1 -2.25 -32.83 21.11
CA MET A 1 -2.02 -32.39 20.69
C MET A 1 -1.89 -31.69 20.48
N ALA A 2 -1.35 -31.67 20.66
CA ALA A 2 -1.08 -30.74 20.42
C ALA A 2 -1.27 -30.27 19.57
N GLY A 3 -1.28 -30.58 19.04
CA GLY A 3 -1.34 -29.99 18.03
C GLY A 3 -2.18 -29.03 18.03
N ASP A 4 -2.71 -29.08 18.45
CA ASP A 4 -3.51 -28.13 18.56
C ASP A 4 -2.93 -27.02 18.94
N LYS A 5 -1.83 -26.94 18.96
CA LYS A 5 -1.28 -25.86 19.13
C LYS A 5 -0.83 -25.33 17.98
N LEU A 6 -1.62 -25.32 17.02
CA LEU A 6 -1.40 -24.50 15.98
C LEU A 6 -1.13 -23.21 16.52
N PRO A 7 -0.14 -22.56 16.06
CA PRO A 7 0.08 -21.24 16.44
C PRO A 7 -1.17 -20.55 16.11
N MET A 8 -1.70 -19.88 17.02
CA MET A 8 -2.80 -19.17 16.76
C MET A 8 -2.44 -18.20 15.80
N ALA A 9 -2.90 -18.34 14.63
CA ALA A 9 -2.76 -17.32 13.65
C ALA A 9 -3.46 -16.12 14.21
N LYS A 10 -2.79 -15.02 14.24
CA LYS A 10 -3.41 -13.78 14.64
C LYS A 10 -4.52 -13.44 13.68
N VAL A 11 -5.56 -12.87 14.20
CA VAL A 11 -6.65 -12.38 13.36
C VAL A 11 -6.11 -11.28 12.46
N LYS A 12 -6.49 -11.30 11.21
CA LYS A 12 -6.12 -10.26 10.27
C LYS A 12 -7.23 -9.22 10.22
N MET A 13 -6.84 -7.97 10.41
CA MET A 13 -7.80 -6.87 10.42
C MET A 13 -7.50 -5.95 9.26
N PRO A 14 -8.49 -5.58 8.47
CA PRO A 14 -8.24 -4.64 7.39
C PRO A 14 -7.87 -3.28 7.96
N ALA A 15 -6.81 -2.68 7.41
CA ALA A 15 -6.43 -1.35 7.79
C ALA A 15 -7.28 -0.37 7.00
N GLU A 16 -7.57 0.77 7.62
CA GLU A 16 -8.35 1.80 6.95
C GLU A 16 -7.44 2.55 6.00
N VAL A 17 -7.84 2.67 4.76
CA VAL A 17 -7.05 3.33 3.72
C VAL A 17 -7.85 4.48 3.13
N CYS A 18 -7.25 5.67 3.15
CA CYS A 18 -7.82 6.81 2.46
C CYS A 18 -6.87 7.18 1.34
N SER A 19 -7.41 7.52 0.19
CA SER A 19 -6.57 7.91 -0.93
C SER A 19 -7.12 9.18 -1.57
N TYR A 20 -6.24 10.00 -2.11
CA TYR A 20 -6.64 11.16 -2.88
C TYR A 20 -5.56 11.47 -3.91
N VAL A 21 -5.95 12.17 -4.95
CA VAL A 21 -5.06 12.50 -6.04
C VAL A 21 -4.77 13.99 -6.04
N ASP A 22 -3.49 14.34 -6.12
CA ASP A 22 -3.08 15.71 -6.33
C ASP A 22 -2.87 15.86 -7.84
N GLU A 23 -3.84 16.44 -8.51
CA GLU A 23 -3.82 16.53 -9.96
C GLU A 23 -2.74 17.47 -10.50
N GLU A 24 -2.37 18.47 -9.73
CA GLU A 24 -1.34 19.38 -10.17
C GLU A 24 0.02 18.71 -10.21
N ARG A 25 0.28 17.84 -9.26
CA ARG A 25 1.55 17.13 -9.19
C ARG A 25 1.48 15.73 -9.74
N MET A 26 0.31 15.31 -10.19
CA MET A 26 0.08 13.96 -10.71
C MET A 26 0.60 12.93 -9.73
N THR A 27 0.19 13.07 -8.48
CA THR A 27 0.67 12.24 -7.39
C THR A 27 -0.51 11.63 -6.65
N LEU A 28 -0.39 10.35 -6.33
CA LEU A 28 -1.37 9.65 -5.51
C LEU A 28 -0.91 9.71 -4.07
N HIS A 29 -1.81 10.09 -3.17
CA HIS A 29 -1.55 10.09 -1.74
C HIS A 29 -2.37 9.00 -1.08
N LEU A 30 -1.73 8.24 -0.22
CA LEU A 30 -2.39 7.19 0.55
C LEU A 30 -2.16 7.47 2.03
N GLU A 31 -3.20 7.32 2.83
CA GLU A 31 -3.08 7.42 4.28
C GLU A 31 -3.66 6.14 4.86
N ILE A 32 -2.85 5.40 5.55
CA ILE A 32 -3.23 4.10 6.09
C ILE A 32 -3.09 4.12 7.60
N SER A 33 -4.18 3.80 8.27
CA SER A 33 -4.25 3.87 9.71
C SER A 33 -3.92 2.50 10.31
N VAL A 34 -2.82 2.41 11.03
CA VAL A 34 -2.41 1.17 11.69
C VAL A 34 -1.97 1.47 13.13
N PRO A 35 -2.87 1.99 13.97
CA PRO A 35 -2.49 2.40 15.31
C PRO A 35 -1.94 1.24 16.13
N GLY A 36 -0.92 1.53 16.91
CA GLY A 36 -0.32 0.53 17.80
C GLY A 36 0.76 -0.31 17.16
N VAL A 37 1.07 -0.10 15.88
CA VAL A 37 2.12 -0.86 15.21
C VAL A 37 3.42 -0.08 15.30
N LYS A 38 4.53 -0.77 15.53
CA LYS A 38 5.83 -0.13 15.57
C LYS A 38 6.30 0.13 14.14
N LYS A 39 7.03 1.21 13.96
CA LYS A 39 7.51 1.59 12.63
C LYS A 39 8.25 0.44 11.94
N GLU A 40 9.08 -0.26 12.68
CA GLU A 40 9.89 -1.34 12.10
C GLU A 40 9.04 -2.55 11.70
N ASP A 41 7.79 -2.62 12.15
CA ASP A 41 6.90 -3.73 11.82
C ASP A 41 5.97 -3.41 10.66
N VAL A 42 6.01 -2.20 10.15
CA VAL A 42 5.18 -1.81 9.02
C VAL A 42 5.90 -2.22 7.74
N LYS A 43 5.27 -3.07 6.95
CA LYS A 43 5.84 -3.51 5.68
C LYS A 43 4.85 -3.25 4.57
N ILE A 44 5.33 -2.60 3.53
CA ILE A 44 4.49 -2.35 2.38
C ILE A 44 5.25 -2.75 1.13
N LYS A 45 4.57 -3.44 0.24
CA LYS A 45 5.10 -3.81 -1.05
C LYS A 45 4.22 -3.15 -2.09
N MET A 46 4.82 -2.49 -3.04
CA MET A 46 4.08 -1.76 -4.04
C MET A 46 4.51 -2.18 -5.42
N LEU A 47 3.54 -2.46 -6.26
CA LEU A 47 3.72 -2.65 -7.68
C LEU A 47 3.17 -1.39 -8.36
N ASP A 48 3.39 -1.29 -9.64
CA ASP A 48 2.90 -0.11 -10.37
C ASP A 48 1.38 -0.04 -10.45
N ASP A 49 0.69 -1.13 -10.14
CA ASP A 49 -0.77 -1.19 -10.21
C ASP A 49 -1.46 -1.51 -8.89
N SER A 50 -0.71 -1.73 -7.83
CA SER A 50 -1.30 -2.14 -6.56
C SER A 50 -0.32 -2.08 -5.42
N PHE A 51 -0.82 -2.24 -4.19
CA PHE A 51 0.07 -2.40 -3.05
C PHE A 51 -0.48 -3.42 -2.09
N ASN A 52 0.39 -3.93 -1.25
CA ASN A 52 0.04 -4.85 -0.19
C ASN A 52 0.72 -4.39 1.08
N LEU A 53 -0.04 -4.28 2.16
CA LEU A 53 0.46 -3.84 3.45
C LEU A 53 0.35 -4.96 4.48
N SER A 54 1.37 -5.11 5.29
CA SER A 54 1.34 -6.00 6.45
C SER A 54 1.90 -5.23 7.62
N ALA A 55 1.13 -5.10 8.68
CA ALA A 55 1.53 -4.34 9.86
C ALA A 55 1.07 -5.08 11.11
N PRO A 56 1.88 -6.03 11.59
CA PRO A 56 1.49 -6.83 12.75
C PRO A 56 1.54 -6.04 14.04
N ARG A 57 0.57 -6.33 14.89
CA ARG A 57 0.54 -5.85 16.28
C ARG A 57 0.65 -7.06 17.19
N GLU A 58 0.68 -6.80 18.47
CA GLU A 58 0.75 -7.86 19.45
C GLU A 58 -0.49 -8.76 19.41
N ASP A 59 -1.65 -8.17 19.21
CA ASP A 59 -2.92 -8.87 19.28
C ASP A 59 -3.54 -9.23 17.93
N PHE A 60 -3.18 -8.54 16.87
CA PHE A 60 -3.68 -8.86 15.53
C PHE A 60 -2.79 -8.23 14.49
N ASP A 61 -3.01 -8.59 13.22
CA ASP A 61 -2.22 -8.06 12.12
C ASP A 61 -3.09 -7.18 11.24
N TYR A 62 -2.68 -5.96 11.01
CA TYR A 62 -3.34 -5.13 10.00
C TYR A 62 -2.88 -5.58 8.63
N THR A 63 -3.81 -5.64 7.70
CA THR A 63 -3.50 -5.94 6.31
C THR A 63 -4.29 -5.01 5.41
N ALA A 64 -3.76 -4.73 4.25
CA ALA A 64 -4.48 -3.97 3.24
C ALA A 64 -3.92 -4.32 1.87
N THR A 65 -4.80 -4.48 0.91
CA THR A 65 -4.42 -4.70 -0.48
C THR A 65 -5.33 -3.82 -1.32
N MET A 66 -4.76 -3.07 -2.21
CA MET A 66 -5.55 -2.16 -3.02
C MET A 66 -4.95 -2.05 -4.41
N ALA A 67 -5.80 -2.10 -5.42
CA ALA A 67 -5.39 -1.86 -6.78
C ALA A 67 -5.57 -0.38 -7.08
N PHE A 68 -4.69 0.18 -7.90
CA PHE A 68 -4.79 1.57 -8.29
C PHE A 68 -5.59 1.69 -9.58
N CYS A 69 -6.29 2.80 -9.74
CA CYS A 69 -7.03 3.03 -10.97
C CYS A 69 -6.09 3.30 -12.14
N CYS A 70 -4.92 3.83 -11.86
CA CYS A 70 -3.95 4.21 -12.87
C CYS A 70 -2.56 3.79 -12.41
N PRO A 71 -1.68 3.43 -13.32
CA PRO A 71 -0.35 2.97 -12.91
C PRO A 71 0.48 4.08 -12.29
N VAL A 72 1.27 3.71 -11.30
CA VAL A 72 2.14 4.61 -10.56
C VAL A 72 3.59 4.20 -10.77
N ARG A 73 4.52 5.10 -10.39
CA ARG A 73 5.93 4.77 -10.40
C ARG A 73 6.31 4.31 -9.01
N ALA A 74 6.09 3.03 -8.73
CA ALA A 74 6.31 2.50 -7.38
C ALA A 74 7.73 2.76 -6.87
N LYS A 75 8.71 2.75 -7.73
CA LYS A 75 10.10 2.99 -7.31
C LYS A 75 10.33 4.40 -6.79
N ASP A 76 9.45 5.33 -7.12
CA ASP A 76 9.57 6.70 -6.67
C ASP A 76 8.64 7.01 -5.49
N ALA A 77 8.03 6.00 -4.90
CA ALA A 77 7.16 6.18 -3.74
C ALA A 77 7.95 6.64 -2.53
N LYS A 78 7.34 7.51 -1.76
CA LYS A 78 7.90 7.96 -0.50
C LYS A 78 6.90 7.68 0.59
N ALA A 79 7.36 7.22 1.72
CA ALA A 79 6.48 6.86 2.83
C ALA A 79 7.01 7.44 4.12
N GLU A 80 6.09 7.80 4.99
CA GLU A 80 6.41 8.38 6.28
C GLU A 80 5.43 7.79 7.29
N TYR A 81 5.91 7.37 8.44
CA TYR A 81 5.06 6.78 9.46
C TYR A 81 5.20 7.56 10.76
N ARG A 82 4.08 7.96 11.32
CA ARG A 82 4.09 8.68 12.58
C ARG A 82 2.80 8.38 13.34
N ASP A 83 2.95 7.97 14.60
CA ASP A 83 1.81 7.79 15.50
C ASP A 83 0.67 6.97 14.92
N GLY A 84 1.00 5.88 14.28
CA GLY A 84 -0.02 4.97 13.76
C GLY A 84 -0.56 5.33 12.39
N LEU A 85 -0.06 6.40 11.78
CA LEU A 85 -0.52 6.80 10.46
C LEU A 85 0.62 6.70 9.45
N LEU A 86 0.42 5.88 8.44
CA LEU A 86 1.37 5.73 7.33
C LEU A 86 0.89 6.58 6.17
N LYS A 87 1.72 7.52 5.75
CA LYS A 87 1.41 8.38 4.61
C LYS A 87 2.36 8.04 3.48
N ILE A 88 1.80 7.83 2.31
CA ILE A 88 2.58 7.47 1.14
C ILE A 88 2.23 8.43 0.01
N GLU A 89 3.24 8.90 -0.71
CA GLU A 89 3.02 9.63 -1.95
C GLU A 89 3.74 8.91 -3.04
N VAL A 90 3.09 8.74 -4.17
CA VAL A 90 3.70 8.08 -5.31
C VAL A 90 3.22 8.77 -6.59
N PRO A 91 4.14 9.13 -7.48
CA PRO A 91 3.74 9.79 -8.73
C PRO A 91 3.09 8.80 -9.69
N PHE A 92 2.13 9.26 -10.45
CA PHE A 92 1.54 8.45 -11.50
C PHE A 92 2.48 8.38 -12.70
N LYS A 93 2.40 7.30 -13.43
CA LYS A 93 3.09 7.23 -14.72
C LYS A 93 2.35 8.11 -15.71
N ASP A 94 3.08 8.61 -16.70
CA ASP A 94 2.47 9.32 -17.80
C ASP A 94 1.56 8.32 -18.51
N ALA A 95 0.33 8.70 -18.80
CA ALA A 95 -0.65 7.80 -19.42
C ALA A 95 -0.15 7.27 -20.77
N MET A 96 0.68 8.03 -21.47
CA MET A 96 1.19 7.60 -22.77
C MET A 96 2.62 7.11 -22.71
N GLU A 97 3.15 6.90 -21.49
CA GLU A 97 4.51 6.41 -21.34
C GLU A 97 4.64 5.02 -21.96
N GLY A 98 5.58 4.86 -22.85
CA GLY A 98 5.76 3.59 -23.52
C GLY A 98 4.78 3.34 -24.67
N ALA A 99 3.94 4.33 -25.00
CA ALA A 99 2.98 4.16 -26.08
C ALA A 99 3.69 3.97 -27.43
N VAL A 100 3.10 3.14 -28.27
CA VAL A 100 3.65 2.84 -29.57
C VAL A 100 2.60 3.17 -30.61
N ASP A 101 3.02 3.70 -31.73
CA ASP A 101 2.09 3.95 -32.83
C ASP A 101 1.73 2.61 -33.45
N VAL A 102 0.45 2.34 -33.57
CA VAL A 102 -0.01 1.10 -34.17
C VAL A 102 -0.36 1.37 -35.63
N ALA A 103 0.24 0.59 -36.52
CA ALA A 103 -0.06 0.74 -37.93
C ALA A 103 -1.48 0.27 -38.21
N ILE A 104 -2.19 1.01 -39.05
CA ILE A 104 -3.55 0.69 -39.40
C ILE A 104 -3.55 0.15 -40.83
N ALA A 105 -4.04 -1.09 -40.96
CA ALA A 105 -4.10 -1.72 -42.28
C ALA A 105 -5.34 -1.24 -43.06
#